data_1503b66169515dde8267aa469026c109
#
_entry.id   1503b66169515dde8267aa469026c109
#
_cell.length_a   1.000
_cell.length_b   1.000
_cell.length_c   1.000
_cell.angle_alpha   90.00
_cell.angle_beta   90.00
_cell.angle_gamma   90.00
#
_symmetry.space_group_name_H-M   'P 1'
#
loop_
_entity.id
_entity.type
_entity.pdbx_description
1 polymer ?
#
loop_
_entity_poly.entity_id
_entity_poly.type
_entity_poly.pdbx_seq_one_letter_code
_entity_poly.pdbx_strand_id
1 'polypeptide(L)'
;MKRILIPLCLVVGSHMASGQRTYQFDAPNRLFVEGKELFSLKNYSGCIDKLEAYKQHSTDADLIQEADYMLVYSAYEQGRPNAVELLKDYLDVYPASRHADEVNFLIGSAHFGQGEYQKAIFWFNESNIDMLSPEQQEAYCFRLAYSLLQIG
;
A
#
# COMPACT_ATOMS: atom_id res chain seq x y z
N MET A 1 85.00 7.73 -14.14
CA MET A 1 83.77 6.88 -14.17
C MET A 1 82.76 7.48 -13.24
N LYS A 2 81.77 8.24 -13.75
CA LYS A 2 80.75 8.91 -13.00
C LYS A 2 79.46 8.04 -13.11
N ARG A 3 79.02 7.45 -11.99
CA ARG A 3 77.75 6.71 -11.94
C ARG A 3 76.62 7.73 -11.73
N ILE A 4 75.73 7.80 -12.68
CA ILE A 4 74.52 8.60 -12.61
C ILE A 4 73.43 7.73 -11.96
N LEU A 5 73.01 8.13 -10.75
CA LEU A 5 71.86 7.53 -10.07
C LEU A 5 70.60 8.25 -10.60
N ILE A 6 69.74 7.50 -11.26
CA ILE A 6 68.39 7.98 -11.65
C ILE A 6 67.45 7.71 -10.49
N PRO A 7 66.74 8.72 -9.94
CA PRO A 7 65.75 8.46 -8.93
C PRO A 7 64.46 7.91 -9.60
N LEU A 8 64.06 6.74 -9.17
CA LEU A 8 62.82 6.10 -9.53
C LEU A 8 61.65 6.84 -8.83
N CYS A 9 60.95 7.71 -9.56
CA CYS A 9 59.71 8.30 -9.06
C CYS A 9 58.63 7.25 -9.04
N LEU A 10 58.28 6.78 -7.82
CA LEU A 10 57.10 5.98 -7.55
C LEU A 10 55.88 6.92 -7.66
N VAL A 11 55.17 6.86 -8.78
CA VAL A 11 53.85 7.48 -8.93
C VAL A 11 52.85 6.60 -8.21
N VAL A 12 52.51 6.96 -6.95
CA VAL A 12 51.39 6.38 -6.24
C VAL A 12 50.11 6.92 -6.88
N GLY A 13 49.56 6.17 -7.82
CA GLY A 13 48.25 6.41 -8.36
C GLY A 13 47.19 6.19 -7.30
N SER A 14 46.70 7.28 -6.71
CA SER A 14 45.49 7.23 -5.88
C SER A 14 44.31 6.85 -6.77
N HIS A 15 44.00 5.56 -6.76
CA HIS A 15 42.72 5.09 -7.30
C HIS A 15 41.62 5.63 -6.40
N MET A 16 41.00 6.74 -6.81
CA MET A 16 39.68 7.13 -6.33
C MET A 16 38.76 6.01 -6.73
N ALA A 17 38.52 5.09 -5.81
CA ALA A 17 37.39 4.17 -5.90
C ALA A 17 36.13 5.04 -5.88
N SER A 18 35.63 5.42 -7.07
CA SER A 18 34.27 5.87 -7.24
C SER A 18 33.38 4.73 -6.76
N GLY A 19 32.99 4.80 -5.49
CA GLY A 19 31.96 3.93 -4.94
C GLY A 19 30.73 4.14 -5.82
N GLN A 20 30.54 3.26 -6.80
CA GLN A 20 29.23 3.03 -7.35
C GLN A 20 28.35 2.75 -6.14
N ARG A 21 27.53 3.72 -5.75
CA ARG A 21 26.36 3.43 -4.92
C ARG A 21 25.50 2.51 -5.79
N THR A 22 25.82 1.23 -5.76
CA THR A 22 24.86 0.18 -6.03
C THR A 22 23.75 0.53 -5.06
N TYR A 23 22.59 0.93 -5.57
CA TYR A 23 21.37 0.88 -4.81
C TYR A 23 21.26 -0.57 -4.34
N GLN A 24 21.84 -0.86 -3.18
CA GLN A 24 21.45 -2.01 -2.41
C GLN A 24 19.99 -1.70 -2.10
N PHE A 25 19.10 -2.31 -2.86
CA PHE A 25 17.69 -2.40 -2.50
C PHE A 25 17.71 -3.01 -1.11
N ASP A 26 17.56 -2.17 -0.08
CA ASP A 26 17.46 -2.65 1.28
C ASP A 26 16.40 -3.75 1.30
N ALA A 27 16.71 -4.87 1.94
CA ALA A 27 15.84 -6.05 1.91
C ALA A 27 14.37 -5.72 2.27
N PRO A 28 14.08 -4.79 3.20
CA PRO A 28 12.73 -4.30 3.44
C PRO A 28 12.08 -3.66 2.20
N ASN A 29 12.75 -2.74 1.52
CA ASN A 29 12.19 -2.07 0.35
C ASN A 29 11.84 -3.04 -0.78
N ARG A 30 12.58 -4.13 -0.92
CA ARG A 30 12.25 -5.19 -1.88
C ARG A 30 10.94 -5.89 -1.51
N LEU A 31 10.71 -6.17 -0.23
CA LEU A 31 9.45 -6.79 0.23
C LEU A 31 8.24 -5.90 -0.07
N PHE A 32 8.36 -4.58 0.11
CA PHE A 32 7.31 -3.64 -0.23
C PHE A 32 7.00 -3.64 -1.74
N VAL A 33 8.04 -3.60 -2.59
CA VAL A 33 7.87 -3.62 -4.05
C VAL A 33 7.23 -4.93 -4.51
N GLU A 34 7.71 -6.08 -4.01
CA GLU A 34 7.12 -7.40 -4.30
C GLU A 34 5.66 -7.47 -3.83
N GLY A 35 5.36 -6.97 -2.63
CA GLY A 35 3.99 -6.90 -2.10
C GLY A 35 3.07 -6.06 -2.96
N LYS A 36 3.52 -4.89 -3.39
CA LYS A 36 2.78 -3.99 -4.29
C LYS A 36 2.53 -4.62 -5.67
N GLU A 37 3.52 -5.32 -6.21
CA GLU A 37 3.36 -6.05 -7.47
C GLU A 37 2.31 -7.15 -7.34
N LEU A 38 2.37 -7.96 -6.27
CA LEU A 38 1.38 -8.99 -5.98
C LEU A 38 -0.03 -8.42 -5.78
N PHE A 39 -0.14 -7.25 -5.14
CA PHE A 39 -1.40 -6.51 -5.02
C PHE A 39 -1.97 -6.15 -6.39
N SER A 40 -1.16 -5.58 -7.28
CA SER A 40 -1.58 -5.21 -8.63
C SER A 40 -2.03 -6.42 -9.47
N LEU A 41 -1.44 -7.58 -9.22
CA LEU A 41 -1.81 -8.86 -9.83
C LEU A 41 -2.99 -9.54 -9.12
N LYS A 42 -3.60 -8.90 -8.12
CA LYS A 42 -4.69 -9.46 -7.28
C LYS A 42 -4.31 -10.76 -6.55
N ASN A 43 -3.01 -10.99 -6.38
CA ASN A 43 -2.52 -12.08 -5.53
C ASN A 43 -2.48 -11.60 -4.07
N TYR A 44 -3.66 -11.48 -3.47
CA TYR A 44 -3.82 -10.89 -2.15
C TYR A 44 -3.15 -11.69 -1.02
N SER A 45 -3.06 -13.02 -1.15
CA SER A 45 -2.36 -13.84 -0.16
C SER A 45 -0.87 -13.54 -0.15
N GLY A 46 -0.23 -13.57 -1.32
CA GLY A 46 1.18 -13.24 -1.45
C GLY A 46 1.50 -11.78 -1.08
N CYS A 47 0.57 -10.86 -1.39
CA CYS A 47 0.68 -9.46 -0.98
C CYS A 47 0.76 -9.33 0.54
N ILE A 48 -0.15 -9.99 1.26
CA ILE A 48 -0.20 -9.97 2.73
C ILE A 48 1.11 -10.49 3.31
N ASP A 49 1.59 -11.66 2.87
CA ASP A 49 2.83 -12.26 3.37
C ASP A 49 4.03 -11.31 3.23
N LYS A 50 4.14 -10.63 2.08
CA LYS A 50 5.24 -9.70 1.79
C LYS A 50 5.15 -8.42 2.60
N LEU A 51 3.96 -7.83 2.71
CA LEU A 51 3.78 -6.55 3.39
C LEU A 51 3.84 -6.70 4.91
N GLU A 52 3.36 -7.80 5.48
CA GLU A 52 3.55 -8.09 6.90
C GLU A 52 5.04 -8.23 7.24
N ALA A 53 5.81 -8.96 6.42
CA ALA A 53 7.26 -9.07 6.58
C ALA A 53 7.95 -7.70 6.41
N TYR A 54 7.51 -6.87 5.47
CA TYR A 54 8.00 -5.51 5.30
C TYR A 54 7.84 -4.66 6.57
N LYS A 55 6.64 -4.65 7.15
CA LYS A 55 6.32 -3.87 8.34
C LYS A 55 7.16 -4.23 9.58
N GLN A 56 7.60 -5.48 9.69
CA GLN A 56 8.47 -5.91 10.79
C GLN A 56 9.87 -5.28 10.75
N HIS A 57 10.31 -4.79 9.60
CA HIS A 57 11.68 -4.31 9.38
C HIS A 57 11.76 -2.87 8.90
N SER A 58 10.64 -2.23 8.60
CA SER A 58 10.58 -0.85 8.12
C SER A 58 10.24 0.13 9.22
N THR A 59 10.80 1.33 9.10
CA THR A 59 10.47 2.51 9.93
C THR A 59 9.96 3.67 9.07
N ASP A 60 9.76 3.45 7.76
CA ASP A 60 9.23 4.46 6.84
C ASP A 60 7.72 4.57 7.01
N ALA A 61 7.28 5.64 7.67
CA ALA A 61 5.88 5.83 8.03
C ALA A 61 4.95 5.93 6.82
N ASP A 62 5.40 6.57 5.73
CA ASP A 62 4.59 6.74 4.52
C ASP A 62 4.39 5.40 3.80
N LEU A 63 5.45 4.61 3.68
CA LEU A 63 5.37 3.29 3.06
C LEU A 63 4.65 2.28 3.97
N ILE A 64 4.71 2.43 5.30
CA ILE A 64 3.93 1.62 6.24
C ILE A 64 2.43 1.91 6.06
N GLN A 65 2.03 3.19 5.96
CA GLN A 65 0.63 3.56 5.70
C GLN A 65 0.12 2.97 4.38
N GLU A 66 0.92 3.01 3.33
CA GLU A 66 0.58 2.41 2.03
C GLU A 66 0.48 0.88 2.11
N ALA A 67 1.39 0.24 2.87
CA ALA A 67 1.33 -1.20 3.13
C ALA A 67 0.07 -1.57 3.92
N ASP A 68 -0.29 -0.79 4.95
CA ASP A 68 -1.49 -1.01 5.75
C ASP A 68 -2.76 -0.93 4.89
N TYR A 69 -2.85 0.06 3.99
CA TYR A 69 -3.95 0.13 3.04
C TYR A 69 -4.05 -1.15 2.19
N MET A 70 -2.95 -1.57 1.57
CA MET A 70 -2.95 -2.79 0.73
C MET A 70 -3.28 -4.05 1.53
N LEU A 71 -2.89 -4.12 2.81
CA LEU A 71 -3.22 -5.23 3.71
C LEU A 71 -4.73 -5.30 3.99
N VAL A 72 -5.36 -4.18 4.38
CA VAL A 72 -6.79 -4.18 4.69
C VAL A 72 -7.64 -4.37 3.44
N TYR A 73 -7.25 -3.80 2.31
CA TYR A 73 -7.87 -4.06 1.02
C TYR A 73 -7.79 -5.54 0.63
N SER A 74 -6.62 -6.14 0.78
CA SER A 74 -6.41 -7.56 0.47
C SER A 74 -7.25 -8.47 1.37
N ALA A 75 -7.40 -8.13 2.65
CA ALA A 75 -8.26 -8.85 3.59
C ALA A 75 -9.74 -8.76 3.18
N TYR A 76 -10.18 -7.59 2.71
CA TYR A 76 -11.54 -7.38 2.20
C TYR A 76 -11.79 -8.23 0.94
N GLU A 77 -10.91 -8.18 -0.04
CA GLU A 77 -11.02 -8.94 -1.29
C GLU A 77 -11.00 -10.47 -1.08
N GLN A 78 -10.33 -10.93 -0.02
CA GLN A 78 -10.35 -12.33 0.39
C GLN A 78 -11.62 -12.72 1.16
N GLY A 79 -12.52 -11.78 1.44
CA GLY A 79 -13.73 -12.03 2.23
C GLY A 79 -13.43 -12.45 3.67
N ARG A 80 -12.36 -11.95 4.28
CA ARG A 80 -12.04 -12.29 5.68
C ARG A 80 -13.14 -11.81 6.62
N PRO A 81 -13.54 -12.61 7.62
CA PRO A 81 -14.65 -12.26 8.51
C PRO A 81 -14.45 -10.92 9.25
N ASN A 82 -13.21 -10.56 9.55
CA ASN A 82 -12.83 -9.32 10.25
C ASN A 82 -12.45 -8.17 9.31
N ALA A 83 -12.69 -8.29 7.99
CA ALA A 83 -12.26 -7.28 7.02
C ALA A 83 -12.83 -5.89 7.31
N VAL A 84 -14.10 -5.80 7.69
CA VAL A 84 -14.75 -4.52 8.04
C VAL A 84 -14.11 -3.87 9.26
N GLU A 85 -13.73 -4.66 10.27
CA GLU A 85 -13.02 -4.17 11.45
C GLU A 85 -11.64 -3.63 11.08
N LEU A 86 -10.87 -4.38 10.30
CA LEU A 86 -9.55 -3.94 9.82
C LEU A 86 -9.62 -2.64 8.98
N LEU A 87 -10.64 -2.50 8.15
CA LEU A 87 -10.86 -1.26 7.37
C LEU A 87 -11.17 -0.07 8.28
N LYS A 88 -11.95 -0.27 9.35
CA LYS A 88 -12.24 0.78 10.35
C LYS A 88 -11.00 1.15 11.14
N ASP A 89 -10.23 0.17 11.61
CA ASP A 89 -8.96 0.40 12.30
C ASP A 89 -7.99 1.22 11.44
N TYR A 90 -7.96 0.96 10.12
CA TYR A 90 -7.18 1.77 9.19
C TYR A 90 -7.61 3.23 9.17
N LEU A 91 -8.90 3.52 9.12
CA LEU A 91 -9.42 4.90 9.15
C LEU A 91 -9.14 5.59 10.49
N ASP A 92 -9.20 4.86 11.61
CA ASP A 92 -8.90 5.40 12.93
C ASP A 92 -7.42 5.81 13.05
N VAL A 93 -6.51 5.02 12.45
CA VAL A 93 -5.07 5.31 12.44
C VAL A 93 -4.71 6.37 11.40
N TYR A 94 -5.36 6.36 10.23
CA TYR A 94 -5.03 7.22 9.08
C TYR A 94 -6.25 8.00 8.55
N PRO A 95 -6.88 8.86 9.38
CA PRO A 95 -8.12 9.56 8.98
C PRO A 95 -7.94 10.51 7.79
N ALA A 96 -6.72 11.01 7.55
CA ALA A 96 -6.38 11.88 6.42
C ALA A 96 -5.70 11.14 5.26
N SER A 97 -5.81 9.81 5.20
CA SER A 97 -5.25 9.02 4.12
C SER A 97 -5.89 9.36 2.78
N ARG A 98 -5.09 9.36 1.72
CA ARG A 98 -5.60 9.44 0.34
C ARG A 98 -6.53 8.28 -0.05
N HIS A 99 -6.50 7.19 0.72
CA HIS A 99 -7.34 6.01 0.51
C HIS A 99 -8.60 6.01 1.38
N ALA A 100 -8.81 7.05 2.22
CA ALA A 100 -9.92 7.07 3.17
C ALA A 100 -11.29 6.94 2.45
N ASP A 101 -11.49 7.64 1.34
CA ASP A 101 -12.73 7.57 0.57
C ASP A 101 -12.99 6.17 0.00
N GLU A 102 -11.95 5.52 -0.52
CA GLU A 102 -12.06 4.16 -1.01
C GLU A 102 -12.33 3.16 0.11
N VAL A 103 -11.68 3.32 1.27
CA VAL A 103 -11.92 2.46 2.45
C VAL A 103 -13.35 2.62 2.95
N ASN A 104 -13.90 3.85 3.00
CA ASN A 104 -15.31 4.08 3.33
C ASN A 104 -16.24 3.36 2.34
N PHE A 105 -15.95 3.46 1.04
CA PHE A 105 -16.70 2.73 0.01
C PHE A 105 -16.64 1.21 0.20
N LEU A 106 -15.48 0.64 0.57
CA LEU A 106 -15.35 -0.80 0.82
C LEU A 106 -16.17 -1.25 2.02
N ILE A 107 -16.18 -0.47 3.11
CA ILE A 107 -17.00 -0.75 4.29
C ILE A 107 -18.50 -0.69 3.94
N GLY A 108 -18.91 0.35 3.22
CA GLY A 108 -20.28 0.48 2.70
C GLY A 108 -20.68 -0.73 1.84
N SER A 109 -19.76 -1.16 0.98
CA SER A 109 -19.96 -2.32 0.10
C SER A 109 -20.07 -3.64 0.86
N ALA A 110 -19.31 -3.82 1.94
CA ALA A 110 -19.43 -4.98 2.81
C ALA A 110 -20.78 -5.03 3.51
N HIS A 111 -21.25 -3.92 4.08
CA HIS A 111 -22.56 -3.81 4.70
C HIS A 111 -23.70 -4.02 3.68
N PHE A 112 -23.54 -3.50 2.46
CA PHE A 112 -24.48 -3.76 1.37
C PHE A 112 -24.60 -5.27 1.08
N GLY A 113 -23.47 -5.97 0.97
CA GLY A 113 -23.45 -7.43 0.74
C GLY A 113 -24.09 -8.25 1.86
N GLN A 114 -24.14 -7.70 3.08
CA GLN A 114 -24.79 -8.30 4.25
C GLN A 114 -26.30 -7.93 4.36
N GLY A 115 -26.81 -7.07 3.47
CA GLY A 115 -28.17 -6.55 3.53
C GLY A 115 -28.39 -5.49 4.62
N GLU A 116 -27.32 -4.98 5.20
CA GLU A 116 -27.35 -3.94 6.23
C GLU A 116 -27.43 -2.53 5.60
N TYR A 117 -28.51 -2.28 4.86
CA TYR A 117 -28.62 -1.12 3.97
C TYR A 117 -28.47 0.24 4.65
N GLN A 118 -28.95 0.40 5.89
CA GLN A 118 -28.77 1.65 6.64
C GLN A 118 -27.30 1.93 6.94
N LYS A 119 -26.53 0.90 7.31
CA LYS A 119 -25.09 1.04 7.53
C LYS A 119 -24.35 1.28 6.22
N ALA A 120 -24.77 0.59 5.15
CA ALA A 120 -24.18 0.80 3.82
C ALA A 120 -24.34 2.27 3.37
N ILE A 121 -25.53 2.86 3.50
CA ILE A 121 -25.80 4.26 3.16
C ILE A 121 -24.92 5.20 4.00
N PHE A 122 -24.79 4.94 5.31
CA PHE A 122 -23.92 5.74 6.16
C PHE A 122 -22.50 5.80 5.61
N TRP A 123 -21.89 4.64 5.34
CA TRP A 123 -20.51 4.57 4.87
C TRP A 123 -20.32 5.09 3.44
N PHE A 124 -21.30 4.90 2.56
CA PHE A 124 -21.25 5.53 1.23
C PHE A 124 -21.28 7.05 1.31
N ASN A 125 -22.05 7.64 2.24
CA ASN A 125 -22.08 9.08 2.44
C ASN A 125 -20.78 9.66 3.02
N GLU A 126 -19.98 8.85 3.73
CA GLU A 126 -18.65 9.22 4.21
C GLU A 126 -17.58 9.15 3.10
N SER A 127 -17.91 8.59 1.92
CA SER A 127 -17.01 8.45 0.79
C SER A 127 -17.25 9.54 -0.25
N ASN A 128 -16.19 10.20 -0.70
CA ASN A 128 -16.28 11.11 -1.85
C ASN A 128 -16.17 10.29 -3.15
N ILE A 129 -17.27 10.23 -3.89
CA ILE A 129 -17.37 9.47 -5.15
C ILE A 129 -16.32 9.89 -6.19
N ASP A 130 -15.94 11.17 -6.22
CA ASP A 130 -14.97 11.70 -7.20
C ASP A 130 -13.55 11.15 -6.96
N MET A 131 -13.29 10.60 -5.79
CA MET A 131 -12.01 10.00 -5.43
C MET A 131 -11.94 8.49 -5.73
N LEU A 132 -13.06 7.89 -6.17
CA LEU A 132 -13.16 6.47 -6.48
C LEU A 132 -12.78 6.19 -7.94
N SER A 133 -12.36 4.96 -8.25
CA SER A 133 -12.17 4.52 -9.64
C SER A 133 -13.50 4.51 -10.41
N PRO A 134 -13.50 4.59 -11.76
CA PRO A 134 -14.73 4.55 -12.55
C PRO A 134 -15.62 3.35 -12.24
N GLU A 135 -15.02 2.17 -12.04
CA GLU A 135 -15.74 0.95 -11.70
C GLU A 135 -16.37 1.02 -10.30
N GLN A 136 -15.65 1.65 -9.35
CA GLN A 136 -16.16 1.86 -8.00
C GLN A 136 -17.26 2.91 -7.97
N GLN A 137 -17.16 3.97 -8.78
CA GLN A 137 -18.22 5.00 -8.93
C GLN A 137 -19.52 4.38 -9.43
N GLU A 138 -19.46 3.52 -10.44
CA GLU A 138 -20.64 2.79 -10.95
C GLU A 138 -21.24 1.90 -9.85
N ALA A 139 -20.41 1.13 -9.16
CA ALA A 139 -20.84 0.27 -8.06
C ALA A 139 -21.41 1.08 -6.88
N TYR A 140 -20.83 2.22 -6.56
CA TYR A 140 -21.31 3.15 -5.54
C TYR A 140 -22.73 3.64 -5.86
N CYS A 141 -22.94 4.19 -7.07
CA CYS A 141 -24.25 4.69 -7.49
C CYS A 141 -25.31 3.60 -7.41
N PHE A 142 -25.03 2.41 -7.93
CA PHE A 142 -25.95 1.29 -7.90
C PHE A 142 -26.29 0.86 -6.47
N ARG A 143 -25.26 0.62 -5.64
CA ARG A 143 -25.43 0.10 -4.27
C ARG A 143 -26.12 1.10 -3.36
N LEU A 144 -25.79 2.40 -3.49
CA LEU A 144 -26.45 3.46 -2.72
C LEU A 144 -27.93 3.57 -3.10
N ALA A 145 -28.24 3.66 -4.40
CA ALA A 145 -29.62 3.74 -4.87
C ALA A 145 -30.44 2.51 -4.45
N TYR A 146 -29.88 1.32 -4.58
CA TYR A 146 -30.53 0.09 -4.14
C TYR A 146 -30.78 0.09 -2.62
N SER A 147 -29.77 0.49 -1.83
CA SER A 147 -29.89 0.57 -0.38
C SER A 147 -31.01 1.53 0.06
N LEU A 148 -31.08 2.70 -0.57
CA LEU A 148 -32.17 3.67 -0.33
C LEU A 148 -33.54 3.09 -0.64
N LEU A 149 -33.67 2.36 -1.76
CA LEU A 149 -34.93 1.71 -2.13
C LEU A 149 -35.36 0.64 -1.11
N GLN A 150 -34.42 -0.06 -0.47
CA GLN A 150 -34.71 -1.13 0.48
C GLN A 150 -35.17 -0.61 1.86
N ILE A 151 -34.80 0.61 2.20
CA ILE A 151 -35.20 1.19 3.52
C ILE A 151 -36.46 2.08 3.42
N GLY A 152 -36.97 2.32 2.19
CA GLY A 152 -38.24 3.02 1.94
C GLY A 152 -38.10 4.51 1.85
#